data_5fdc29d3725bd521426c95cf55336509
#
_entry.id   5fdc29d3725bd521426c95cf55336509
#
_cell.length_a   1.000
_cell.length_b   1.000
_cell.length_c   1.000
_cell.angle_alpha   90.00
_cell.angle_beta   90.00
_cell.angle_gamma   90.00
#
_symmetry.space_group_name_H-M   'P 1'
#
loop_
_entity.id
_entity.type
_entity.pdbx_description
1 polymer ?
#
loop_
_entity_poly.entity_id
_entity_poly.type
_entity_poly.pdbx_seq_one_letter_code
_entity_poly.pdbx_strand_id
1 'polypeptide(L)'
;RSSDLKRGVDVRIITPGIPDKKMVYSVTRSFYHNLVKHGVRIYEWTPGFCHAKMSVADDKMATCGTINLDYRSLYHHFENGCFLADCDAVLEIRDDLIRTMGESREVTEQYKEGRSAGLRLGQLILRLFAELL
;
A
#
# COMPACT_ATOMS: atom_id res chain seq x y z
N ARG A 1 10.96 -5.70 4.00
CA ARG A 1 9.69 -5.20 4.62
C ARG A 1 9.54 -5.69 6.05
N SER A 2 9.43 -6.98 6.31
CA SER A 2 9.43 -7.48 7.71
C SER A 2 10.77 -7.25 8.42
N SER A 3 11.87 -7.20 7.68
CA SER A 3 13.19 -6.84 8.20
C SER A 3 13.28 -5.37 8.60
N ASP A 4 12.71 -4.47 7.82
CA ASP A 4 12.73 -3.03 8.07
C ASP A 4 11.93 -2.68 9.33
N LEU A 5 10.74 -3.27 9.49
CA LEU A 5 9.92 -3.12 10.69
C LEU A 5 10.60 -3.66 11.96
N LYS A 6 11.34 -4.78 11.86
CA LYS A 6 12.17 -5.29 12.96
C LYS A 6 13.32 -4.34 13.34
N ARG A 7 13.70 -3.45 12.43
CA ARG A 7 14.71 -2.41 12.64
C ARG A 7 14.12 -1.09 13.17
N GLY A 8 12.80 -1.05 13.44
CA GLY A 8 12.12 0.12 13.97
C GLY A 8 11.71 1.17 12.92
N VAL A 9 11.69 0.81 11.64
CA VAL A 9 11.23 1.72 10.57
C VAL A 9 9.71 1.88 10.64
N ASP A 10 9.21 3.11 10.64
CA ASP A 10 7.77 3.42 10.56
C ASP A 10 7.31 3.30 9.09
N VAL A 11 6.57 2.24 8.79
CA VAL A 11 6.04 1.98 7.45
C VAL A 11 4.56 2.32 7.40
N ARG A 12 4.17 3.19 6.47
CA ARG A 12 2.80 3.62 6.22
C ARG A 12 2.42 3.35 4.77
N ILE A 13 1.22 2.87 4.54
CA ILE A 13 0.72 2.57 3.20
C ILE A 13 -0.63 3.25 3.01
N ILE A 14 -0.77 4.00 1.92
CA ILE A 14 -2.04 4.54 1.46
C ILE A 14 -2.55 3.63 0.35
N THR A 15 -3.80 3.25 0.42
CA THR A 15 -4.47 2.41 -0.57
C THR A 15 -5.79 3.04 -1.02
N PRO A 16 -6.30 2.70 -2.21
CA PRO A 16 -7.65 3.12 -2.61
C PRO A 16 -8.70 2.61 -1.63
N GLY A 17 -9.51 3.51 -1.07
CA GLY A 17 -10.68 3.18 -0.25
C GLY A 17 -11.94 2.94 -1.09
N ILE A 18 -11.96 3.45 -2.32
CA ILE A 18 -13.01 3.22 -3.33
C ILE A 18 -12.50 2.22 -4.35
N PRO A 19 -13.16 1.05 -4.50
CA PRO A 19 -12.71 0.03 -5.43
C PRO A 19 -12.97 0.41 -6.89
N ASP A 20 -11.94 0.36 -7.73
CA ASP A 20 -12.10 0.32 -9.19
C ASP A 20 -12.63 -1.07 -9.63
N LYS A 21 -11.94 -2.13 -9.21
CA LYS A 21 -12.34 -3.51 -9.43
C LYS A 21 -12.51 -4.22 -8.09
N LYS A 22 -13.71 -4.74 -7.81
CA LYS A 22 -14.06 -5.38 -6.53
C LYS A 22 -13.14 -6.55 -6.17
N MET A 23 -12.70 -7.33 -7.17
CA MET A 23 -11.80 -8.46 -6.95
C MET A 23 -10.41 -8.00 -6.51
N VAL A 24 -9.79 -7.07 -7.24
CA VAL A 24 -8.48 -6.50 -6.89
C VAL A 24 -8.52 -5.87 -5.49
N TYR A 25 -9.57 -5.12 -5.18
CA TYR A 25 -9.78 -4.54 -3.86
C TYR A 25 -9.84 -5.60 -2.75
N SER A 26 -10.54 -6.72 -2.98
CA SER A 26 -10.63 -7.82 -2.03
C SER A 26 -9.28 -8.51 -1.83
N VAL A 27 -8.52 -8.70 -2.90
CA VAL A 27 -7.15 -9.25 -2.84
C VAL A 27 -6.23 -8.32 -2.05
N THR A 28 -6.22 -7.03 -2.33
CA THR A 28 -5.42 -6.03 -1.60
C THR A 28 -5.71 -6.09 -0.10
N ARG A 29 -6.98 -6.08 0.30
CA ARG A 29 -7.39 -6.15 1.72
C ARG A 29 -7.07 -7.49 2.38
N SER A 30 -6.89 -8.55 1.61
CA SER A 30 -6.47 -9.84 2.14
C SER A 30 -5.07 -9.81 2.76
N PHE A 31 -4.21 -8.90 2.32
CA PHE A 31 -2.85 -8.72 2.84
C PHE A 31 -2.77 -7.83 4.09
N TYR A 32 -3.80 -7.02 4.38
CA TYR A 32 -3.77 -6.03 5.45
C TYR A 32 -3.44 -6.62 6.82
N HIS A 33 -4.10 -7.70 7.23
CA HIS A 33 -3.84 -8.32 8.52
C HIS A 33 -2.36 -8.73 8.68
N ASN A 34 -1.75 -9.29 7.64
CA ASN A 34 -0.35 -9.67 7.68
C ASN A 34 0.58 -8.45 7.77
N LEU A 35 0.28 -7.39 7.05
CA LEU A 35 1.05 -6.14 7.09
C LEU A 35 0.94 -5.48 8.47
N VAL A 36 -0.28 -5.35 8.99
CA VAL A 36 -0.55 -4.74 10.30
C VAL A 36 0.10 -5.55 11.45
N LYS A 37 0.06 -6.88 11.39
CA LYS A 37 0.74 -7.75 12.35
C LYS A 37 2.26 -7.47 12.43
N HIS A 38 2.85 -6.99 11.35
CA HIS A 38 4.26 -6.60 11.30
C HIS A 38 4.49 -5.10 11.56
N GLY A 39 3.47 -4.36 12.00
CA GLY A 39 3.60 -2.96 12.42
C GLY A 39 3.36 -1.92 11.32
N VAL A 40 2.92 -2.33 10.11
CA VAL A 40 2.56 -1.39 9.05
C VAL A 40 1.25 -0.69 9.40
N ARG A 41 1.21 0.63 9.23
CA ARG A 41 -0.03 1.42 9.31
C ARG A 41 -0.66 1.55 7.94
N ILE A 42 -1.99 1.38 7.86
CA ILE A 42 -2.74 1.36 6.59
C ILE A 42 -3.81 2.45 6.61
N TYR A 43 -3.80 3.25 5.55
CA TYR A 43 -4.71 4.35 5.29
C TYR A 43 -5.49 4.08 4.02
N GLU A 44 -6.83 4.16 4.05
CA GLU A 44 -7.70 4.04 2.88
C GLU A 44 -8.16 5.43 2.44
N TRP A 45 -7.76 5.84 1.24
CA TRP A 45 -8.21 7.08 0.63
C TRP A 45 -9.67 6.97 0.20
N THR A 46 -10.53 7.77 0.80
CA THR A 46 -11.98 7.74 0.57
C THR A 46 -12.57 8.97 -0.11
N PRO A 47 -11.90 10.14 -0.17
CA PRO A 47 -12.45 11.33 -0.83
C PRO A 47 -12.65 11.17 -2.34
N GLY A 48 -11.96 10.25 -2.99
CA GLY A 48 -12.03 10.02 -4.43
C GLY A 48 -11.28 8.77 -4.88
N PHE A 49 -11.10 8.64 -6.19
CA PHE A 49 -10.31 7.56 -6.77
C PHE A 49 -8.82 7.86 -6.63
N CYS A 50 -8.07 6.95 -6.04
CA CYS A 50 -6.61 7.06 -5.89
C CYS A 50 -5.90 6.16 -6.90
N HIS A 51 -5.14 6.76 -7.82
CA HIS A 51 -4.34 6.02 -8.81
C HIS A 51 -2.85 6.39 -8.76
N ALA A 52 -2.42 7.15 -7.78
CA ALA A 52 -1.02 7.53 -7.59
C ALA A 52 -0.15 6.32 -7.21
N LYS A 53 1.08 6.29 -7.74
CA LYS A 53 2.12 5.32 -7.38
C LYS A 53 3.35 6.12 -6.99
N MET A 54 3.42 6.44 -5.71
CA MET A 54 4.48 7.25 -5.13
C MET A 54 4.98 6.61 -3.84
N SER A 55 6.24 6.81 -3.54
CA SER A 55 6.80 6.46 -2.24
C SER A 55 7.84 7.50 -1.82
N VAL A 56 8.05 7.62 -0.52
CA VAL A 56 9.11 8.44 0.06
C VAL A 56 9.80 7.65 1.17
N ALA A 57 11.10 7.84 1.31
CA ALA A 57 11.90 7.24 2.37
C ALA A 57 12.82 8.28 2.98
N ASP A 58 12.70 8.45 4.32
CA ASP A 58 13.58 9.25 5.18
C ASP A 58 13.81 10.70 4.72
N ASP A 59 12.82 11.30 4.07
CA ASP A 59 12.90 12.66 3.50
C ASP A 59 14.04 12.88 2.49
N LYS A 60 14.66 11.80 2.01
CA LYS A 60 15.82 11.81 1.14
C LYS A 60 15.58 11.22 -0.24
N MET A 61 14.69 10.26 -0.32
CA MET A 61 14.43 9.54 -1.57
C MET A 61 12.93 9.43 -1.82
N ALA A 62 12.54 9.55 -3.08
CA ALA A 62 11.17 9.31 -3.49
C ALA A 62 11.12 8.59 -4.84
N THR A 63 10.01 7.91 -5.08
CA THR A 63 9.67 7.37 -6.40
C THR A 63 8.29 7.85 -6.81
N CYS A 64 8.10 8.14 -8.08
CA CYS A 64 6.78 8.36 -8.67
C CYS A 64 6.74 7.78 -10.09
N GLY A 65 5.59 7.25 -10.51
CA GLY A 65 5.47 6.67 -11.84
C GLY A 65 4.25 5.77 -12.01
N THR A 66 4.40 4.72 -12.79
CA THR A 66 3.32 3.80 -13.13
C THR A 66 3.32 2.51 -12.32
N ILE A 67 4.37 2.22 -11.56
CA ILE A 67 4.62 0.95 -10.88
C ILE A 67 3.68 0.75 -9.69
N ASN A 68 2.74 -0.18 -9.80
CA ASN A 68 1.96 -0.67 -8.67
C ASN A 68 2.76 -1.68 -7.83
N LEU A 69 2.36 -1.87 -6.57
CA LEU A 69 2.90 -2.94 -5.71
C LEU A 69 2.11 -4.25 -5.92
N ASP A 70 2.00 -4.68 -7.16
CA ASP A 70 1.36 -5.93 -7.56
C ASP A 70 2.29 -6.78 -8.44
N TYR A 71 1.94 -8.06 -8.64
CA TYR A 71 2.74 -8.99 -9.43
C TYR A 71 2.84 -8.56 -10.89
N ARG A 72 1.76 -8.01 -11.45
CA ARG A 72 1.72 -7.58 -12.83
C ARG A 72 2.71 -6.46 -13.11
N SER A 73 2.71 -5.41 -12.32
CA SER A 73 3.66 -4.29 -12.48
C SER A 73 5.09 -4.71 -12.19
N LEU A 74 5.32 -5.58 -11.18
CA LEU A 74 6.66 -5.92 -10.73
C LEU A 74 7.35 -6.99 -11.60
N TYR A 75 6.59 -7.84 -12.33
CA TYR A 75 7.15 -9.01 -13.02
C TYR A 75 6.73 -9.16 -14.49
N HIS A 76 5.62 -8.55 -14.93
CA HIS A 76 5.02 -8.84 -16.22
C HIS A 76 4.91 -7.64 -17.15
N HIS A 77 4.83 -6.42 -16.62
CA HIS A 77 4.66 -5.21 -17.41
C HIS A 77 5.96 -4.42 -17.53
N PHE A 78 6.05 -3.66 -18.62
CA PHE A 78 7.00 -2.57 -18.72
C PHE A 78 6.38 -1.35 -18.02
N GLU A 79 7.08 -0.85 -17.03
CA GLU A 79 6.65 0.27 -16.20
C GLU A 79 7.68 1.40 -16.31
N ASN A 80 7.24 2.62 -16.04
CA ASN A 80 8.11 3.78 -16.03
C ASN A 80 8.01 4.50 -14.69
N GLY A 81 9.13 4.98 -14.18
CA GLY A 81 9.17 5.70 -12.93
C GLY A 81 10.39 6.59 -12.81
N CYS A 82 10.22 7.67 -12.08
CA CYS A 82 11.31 8.55 -11.65
C CYS A 82 11.78 8.14 -10.26
N PHE A 83 13.08 8.10 -10.07
CA PHE A 83 13.71 8.04 -8.77
C PHE A 83 14.31 9.41 -8.46
N LEU A 84 13.97 9.98 -7.32
CA LEU A 84 14.39 11.28 -6.85
C LEU A 84 15.22 11.12 -5.58
N ALA A 85 16.30 11.87 -5.45
CA ALA A 85 17.15 11.82 -4.28
C ALA A 85 17.66 13.22 -3.91
N ASP A 86 17.62 13.55 -2.62
CA ASP A 86 18.19 14.76 -2.01
C ASP A 86 17.81 16.06 -2.76
N CYS A 87 16.53 16.19 -3.15
CA CYS A 87 16.01 17.40 -3.83
C CYS A 87 14.64 17.82 -3.25
N ASP A 88 14.24 19.06 -3.50
CA ASP A 88 13.02 19.65 -2.96
C ASP A 88 11.75 18.85 -3.33
N ALA A 89 11.69 18.27 -4.52
CA ALA A 89 10.57 17.44 -4.96
C ALA A 89 10.34 16.23 -4.04
N VAL A 90 11.35 15.69 -3.37
CA VAL A 90 11.20 14.62 -2.37
C VAL A 90 10.36 15.11 -1.19
N LEU A 91 10.62 16.33 -0.71
CA LEU A 91 9.89 16.93 0.40
C LEU A 91 8.45 17.28 0.00
N GLU A 92 8.23 17.74 -1.23
CA GLU A 92 6.89 18.00 -1.77
C GLU A 92 6.06 16.71 -1.83
N ILE A 93 6.64 15.61 -2.32
CA ILE A 93 5.97 14.29 -2.34
C ILE A 93 5.68 13.80 -0.92
N ARG A 94 6.62 13.98 0.03
CA ARG A 94 6.40 13.64 1.43
C ARG A 94 5.21 14.41 2.01
N ASP A 95 5.15 15.72 1.81
CA ASP A 95 4.12 16.57 2.36
C ASP A 95 2.74 16.26 1.74
N ASP A 96 2.71 15.94 0.45
CA ASP A 96 1.50 15.47 -0.23
C ASP A 96 1.01 14.14 0.34
N LEU A 97 1.91 13.17 0.56
CA LEU A 97 1.56 11.89 1.18
C LEU A 97 1.07 12.05 2.63
N ILE A 98 1.69 12.94 3.42
CA ILE A 98 1.25 13.25 4.79
C ILE A 98 -0.15 13.86 4.78
N ARG A 99 -0.41 14.84 3.92
CA ARG A 99 -1.73 15.45 3.74
C ARG A 99 -2.76 14.39 3.33
N THR A 100 -2.43 13.55 2.35
CA THR A 100 -3.30 12.46 1.88
C THR A 100 -3.63 11.47 3.01
N MET A 101 -2.66 11.13 3.87
CA MET A 101 -2.93 10.30 5.06
C MET A 101 -3.88 11.00 6.04
N GLY A 102 -3.72 12.31 6.25
CA GLY A 102 -4.61 13.10 7.11
C GLY A 102 -6.06 13.13 6.65
N GLU A 103 -6.29 13.06 5.35
CA GLU A 103 -7.61 13.00 4.72
C GLU A 103 -8.15 11.57 4.53
N SER A 104 -7.30 10.56 4.77
CA SER A 104 -7.62 9.14 4.62
C SER A 104 -8.19 8.56 5.92
N ARG A 105 -8.94 7.47 5.78
CA ARG A 105 -9.39 6.68 6.93
C ARG A 105 -8.29 5.70 7.34
N GLU A 106 -7.71 5.86 8.52
CA GLU A 106 -6.83 4.83 9.07
C GLU A 106 -7.63 3.57 9.45
N VAL A 107 -7.21 2.43 8.94
CA VAL A 107 -7.86 1.13 9.16
C VAL A 107 -6.99 0.13 9.93
N THR A 108 -5.84 0.54 10.40
CA THR A 108 -4.84 -0.30 11.08
C THR A 108 -5.47 -1.11 12.20
N GLU A 109 -6.22 -0.48 13.11
CA GLU A 109 -6.82 -1.16 14.27
C GLU A 109 -7.84 -2.22 13.87
N GLN A 110 -8.60 -2.02 12.79
CA GLN A 110 -9.60 -2.98 12.30
C GLN A 110 -9.00 -4.31 11.85
N TYR A 111 -7.69 -4.33 11.55
CA TYR A 111 -6.98 -5.49 11.05
C TYR A 111 -5.97 -6.09 12.02
N LYS A 112 -5.86 -5.55 13.25
CA LYS A 112 -5.04 -6.13 14.33
C LYS A 112 -5.63 -7.44 14.81
N GLU A 113 -6.93 -7.48 15.06
CA GLU A 113 -7.62 -8.68 15.49
C GLU A 113 -7.85 -9.63 14.32
N GLY A 114 -7.59 -10.91 14.55
CA GLY A 114 -7.69 -11.93 13.52
C GLY A 114 -9.14 -12.11 13.04
N ARG A 115 -9.35 -12.09 11.74
CA ARG A 115 -10.64 -12.40 11.11
C ARG A 115 -11.05 -13.85 11.33
N SER A 116 -12.37 -14.14 11.25
CA SER A 116 -12.92 -15.50 11.35
C SER A 116 -12.26 -16.49 10.37
N ALA A 117 -12.21 -17.77 10.74
CA ALA A 117 -11.57 -18.83 9.93
C ALA A 117 -12.12 -18.92 8.50
N GLY A 118 -13.42 -18.73 8.31
CA GLY A 118 -14.05 -18.75 6.98
C GLY A 118 -13.58 -17.61 6.07
N LEU A 119 -13.41 -16.39 6.62
CA LEU A 119 -12.86 -15.27 5.86
C LEU A 119 -11.38 -15.47 5.51
N ARG A 120 -10.61 -16.15 6.39
CA ARG A 120 -9.21 -16.50 6.11
C ARG A 120 -9.09 -17.48 4.95
N LEU A 121 -9.95 -18.48 4.88
CA LEU A 121 -9.96 -19.45 3.78
C LEU A 121 -10.31 -18.78 2.44
N GLY A 122 -11.35 -17.96 2.41
CA GLY A 122 -11.71 -17.19 1.20
C GLY A 122 -10.59 -16.27 0.72
N GLN A 123 -9.89 -15.61 1.65
CA GLN A 123 -8.74 -14.77 1.33
C GLN A 123 -7.53 -15.58 0.84
N LEU A 124 -7.30 -16.78 1.37
CA LEU A 124 -6.24 -17.66 0.89
C LEU A 124 -6.47 -18.06 -0.56
N ILE A 125 -7.70 -18.44 -0.91
CA ILE A 125 -8.10 -18.75 -2.29
C ILE A 125 -7.90 -17.53 -3.20
N LEU A 126 -8.33 -16.33 -2.78
CA LEU A 126 -8.12 -15.10 -3.56
C LEU A 126 -6.64 -14.79 -3.81
N ARG A 127 -5.75 -15.09 -2.86
CA ARG A 127 -4.31 -14.91 -3.02
C ARG A 127 -3.69 -15.82 -4.07
N LEU A 128 -4.23 -17.00 -4.31
CA LEU A 128 -3.77 -17.88 -5.39
C LEU A 128 -3.97 -17.26 -6.77
N PHE A 129 -4.91 -16.34 -6.90
CA PHE A 129 -5.18 -15.61 -8.14
C PHE A 129 -4.47 -14.25 -8.21
N ALA A 130 -3.74 -13.86 -7.16
CA ALA A 130 -3.05 -12.56 -7.12
C ALA A 130 -2.00 -12.40 -8.22
N GLU A 131 -1.41 -13.50 -8.70
CA GLU A 131 -0.44 -13.49 -9.80
C GLU A 131 -1.10 -13.29 -11.18
N LEU A 132 -2.43 -13.48 -11.28
CA LEU A 132 -3.20 -13.33 -12.51
C LEU A 132 -3.91 -11.97 -12.61
N LEU A 133 -3.91 -11.18 -11.55
CA LEU A 133 -4.57 -9.88 -11.42
C LEU A 133 -3.57 -8.76 -11.52
#